data_23afb32abf8ffae542bd0d9f7a129f56
#
_entry.id   23afb32abf8ffae542bd0d9f7a129f56
#
_cell.length_a   1.000
_cell.length_b   1.000
_cell.length_c   1.000
_cell.angle_alpha   90.00
_cell.angle_beta   90.00
_cell.angle_gamma   90.00
#
_symmetry.space_group_name_H-M   'P 1'
#
loop_
_entity.id
_entity.type
_entity.pdbx_description
1 polymer ?
#
loop_
_entity_poly.entity_id
_entity_poly.type
_entity_poly.pdbx_seq_one_letter_code
_entity_poly.pdbx_strand_id
1 'polypeptide(L)'
;MMRALGFREFLVLTAAIMACQALPVDTMLPSLPAIASDLGVADLNRTQWVITIYLAGVGIGQLFWGMLADRFGRRRVLLAGFTLYVIAAAAVGLARSFEALLAWRFVHGTAAASMVIARSIIRDLYGGRQMARVMSLTFIVFMMVPTVAPSLGQLVLLVAPWRALFDVFWAFAAVILSWVYFRLPETLHPEYRMTLTAGHVARAAGKVVSDRASLWYTLCVALMFGSIIGYVGMMPQIFGSVFHRPGLMPAVFALCAASMAIASFLNSRVVERLGMRLISQAGLLVFIAVTGLHSLVAMLRAESLATFIVLQGATMGCCGLIMANFGAMAMEAMGPVAGIAASLQGCAGMSGGALIAAFMGQQFSGSTLPLALGGLLCGLICLGFVLLAEGGRLFRPHQPAASAA
;
A
#
# COMPACT_ATOMS: atom_id res chain seq x y z
N MET A 1 -10.59 -22.98 -28.41
CA MET A 1 -10.89 -21.53 -28.47
C MET A 1 -11.34 -21.09 -27.09
N MET A 2 -10.53 -20.35 -26.33
CA MET A 2 -10.98 -19.76 -25.06
C MET A 2 -11.97 -18.63 -25.41
N ARG A 3 -13.19 -18.72 -24.86
CA ARG A 3 -14.18 -17.63 -25.01
C ARG A 3 -13.61 -16.34 -24.40
N ALA A 4 -13.67 -15.23 -25.13
CA ALA A 4 -13.26 -13.94 -24.60
C ALA A 4 -14.01 -13.63 -23.29
N LEU A 5 -13.27 -13.11 -22.29
CA LEU A 5 -13.86 -12.67 -21.03
C LEU A 5 -14.89 -11.56 -21.30
N GLY A 6 -16.10 -11.70 -20.73
CA GLY A 6 -17.06 -10.60 -20.74
C GLY A 6 -16.57 -9.45 -19.87
N PHE A 7 -16.95 -8.21 -20.19
CA PHE A 7 -16.53 -7.01 -19.45
C PHE A 7 -16.72 -7.13 -17.92
N ARG A 8 -17.88 -7.62 -17.47
CA ARG A 8 -18.18 -7.79 -16.04
C ARG A 8 -17.28 -8.84 -15.38
N GLU A 9 -17.08 -9.98 -16.07
CA GLU A 9 -16.20 -11.06 -15.61
C GLU A 9 -14.76 -10.57 -15.47
N PHE A 10 -14.26 -9.84 -16.46
CA PHE A 10 -12.93 -9.25 -16.45
C PHE A 10 -12.75 -8.26 -15.28
N LEU A 11 -13.74 -7.39 -15.05
CA LEU A 11 -13.71 -6.43 -13.96
C LEU A 11 -13.64 -7.13 -12.59
N VAL A 12 -14.48 -8.14 -12.37
CA VAL A 12 -14.48 -8.90 -11.12
C VAL A 12 -13.16 -9.65 -10.92
N LEU A 13 -12.65 -10.28 -11.98
CA LEU A 13 -11.36 -10.99 -11.93
C LEU A 13 -10.21 -10.05 -11.57
N THR A 14 -10.09 -8.90 -12.25
CA THR A 14 -9.01 -7.94 -11.97
C THR A 14 -9.12 -7.32 -10.58
N ALA A 15 -10.33 -7.05 -10.11
CA ALA A 15 -10.59 -6.58 -8.76
C ALA A 15 -10.21 -7.63 -7.71
N ALA A 16 -10.57 -8.90 -7.93
CA ALA A 16 -10.21 -10.01 -7.05
C ALA A 16 -8.68 -10.24 -7.01
N ILE A 17 -7.99 -10.14 -8.14
CA ILE A 17 -6.52 -10.17 -8.19
C ILE A 17 -5.92 -9.08 -7.31
N MET A 18 -6.39 -7.85 -7.42
CA MET A 18 -5.86 -6.74 -6.61
C MET A 18 -6.21 -6.89 -5.12
N ALA A 19 -7.40 -7.42 -4.80
CA ALA A 19 -7.81 -7.67 -3.43
C ALA A 19 -6.89 -8.68 -2.70
N CYS A 20 -6.37 -9.69 -3.40
CA CYS A 20 -5.40 -10.64 -2.82
C CYS A 20 -4.14 -9.97 -2.24
N GLN A 21 -3.73 -8.83 -2.75
CA GLN A 21 -2.57 -8.11 -2.22
C GLN A 21 -2.88 -7.37 -0.92
N ALA A 22 -4.05 -6.74 -0.83
CA ALA A 22 -4.43 -5.91 0.31
C ALA A 22 -4.99 -6.72 1.48
N LEU A 23 -5.79 -7.74 1.18
CA LEU A 23 -6.52 -8.53 2.18
C LEU A 23 -5.63 -9.08 3.32
N PRO A 24 -4.43 -9.65 3.07
CA PRO A 24 -3.59 -10.21 4.12
C PRO A 24 -2.92 -9.20 5.05
N VAL A 25 -3.03 -7.91 4.79
CA VAL A 25 -2.50 -6.85 5.67
C VAL A 25 -3.50 -6.59 6.78
N ASP A 26 -4.68 -6.13 6.40
CA ASP A 26 -5.65 -5.58 7.35
C ASP A 26 -6.46 -6.66 8.07
N THR A 27 -6.70 -7.82 7.41
CA THR A 27 -7.39 -8.97 8.01
C THR A 27 -6.58 -9.61 9.16
N MET A 28 -5.25 -9.45 9.14
CA MET A 28 -4.37 -10.00 10.16
C MET A 28 -4.35 -9.17 11.47
N LEU A 29 -4.76 -7.91 11.44
CA LEU A 29 -4.65 -6.99 12.58
C LEU A 29 -5.27 -7.56 13.88
N PRO A 30 -6.50 -8.09 13.87
CA PRO A 30 -7.10 -8.65 15.08
C PRO A 30 -6.39 -9.91 15.60
N SER A 31 -5.62 -10.60 14.75
CA SER A 31 -4.97 -11.87 15.10
C SER A 31 -3.58 -11.72 15.71
N LEU A 32 -2.97 -10.53 15.66
CA LEU A 32 -1.60 -10.33 16.15
C LEU A 32 -1.38 -10.75 17.60
N PRO A 33 -2.30 -10.44 18.56
CA PRO A 33 -2.16 -10.93 19.93
C PRO A 33 -2.22 -12.46 20.05
N ALA A 34 -3.10 -13.11 19.26
CA ALA A 34 -3.21 -14.55 19.26
C ALA A 34 -1.96 -15.24 18.67
N ILE A 35 -1.36 -14.66 17.64
CA ILE A 35 -0.07 -15.09 17.06
C ILE A 35 1.03 -14.99 18.12
N ALA A 36 1.11 -13.87 18.84
CA ALA A 36 2.09 -13.68 19.91
C ALA A 36 1.98 -14.77 20.96
N SER A 37 0.78 -15.02 21.46
CA SER A 37 0.51 -16.02 22.48
C SER A 37 0.87 -17.44 22.00
N ASP A 38 0.47 -17.80 20.78
CA ASP A 38 0.66 -19.16 20.24
C ASP A 38 2.12 -19.46 19.88
N LEU A 39 2.88 -18.46 19.43
CA LEU A 39 4.28 -18.61 19.02
C LEU A 39 5.27 -18.14 20.10
N GLY A 40 4.81 -17.85 21.31
CA GLY A 40 5.66 -17.49 22.44
C GLY A 40 6.41 -16.17 22.29
N VAL A 41 5.83 -15.17 21.62
CA VAL A 41 6.43 -13.85 21.43
C VAL A 41 6.14 -12.99 22.66
N ALA A 42 7.15 -12.78 23.50
CA ALA A 42 7.01 -12.03 24.76
C ALA A 42 6.75 -10.52 24.51
N ASP A 43 7.41 -9.94 23.53
CA ASP A 43 7.25 -8.52 23.16
C ASP A 43 6.20 -8.39 22.04
N LEU A 44 5.04 -7.83 22.40
CA LEU A 44 3.94 -7.60 21.45
C LEU A 44 4.33 -6.63 20.30
N ASN A 45 5.33 -5.76 20.49
CA ASN A 45 5.78 -4.87 19.42
C ASN A 45 6.39 -5.68 18.27
N ARG A 46 7.02 -6.83 18.55
CA ARG A 46 7.54 -7.72 17.51
C ARG A 46 6.47 -8.25 16.56
N THR A 47 5.21 -8.35 16.98
CA THR A 47 4.15 -8.85 16.11
C THR A 47 3.88 -7.94 14.91
N GLN A 48 4.22 -6.66 15.00
CA GLN A 48 4.11 -5.72 13.88
C GLN A 48 5.00 -6.11 12.69
N TRP A 49 6.07 -6.88 12.93
CA TRP A 49 6.90 -7.42 11.87
C TRP A 49 6.12 -8.34 10.92
N VAL A 50 5.04 -8.96 11.38
CA VAL A 50 4.17 -9.80 10.53
C VAL A 50 3.60 -9.01 9.35
N ILE A 51 3.25 -7.75 9.56
CA ILE A 51 2.76 -6.83 8.51
C ILE A 51 3.91 -6.22 7.75
N THR A 52 4.92 -5.72 8.47
CA THR A 52 6.08 -5.04 7.90
C THR A 52 6.83 -5.90 6.89
N ILE A 53 7.13 -7.15 7.24
CA ILE A 53 7.92 -8.04 6.39
C ILE A 53 7.15 -8.46 5.13
N TYR A 54 5.82 -8.60 5.23
CA TYR A 54 4.96 -8.82 4.08
C TYR A 54 5.00 -7.62 3.12
N LEU A 55 4.85 -6.40 3.62
CA LEU A 55 4.90 -5.18 2.80
C LEU A 55 6.29 -4.92 2.22
N ALA A 56 7.35 -5.23 2.96
CA ALA A 56 8.71 -5.22 2.42
C ALA A 56 8.87 -6.21 1.27
N GLY A 57 8.32 -7.42 1.41
CA GLY A 57 8.24 -8.40 0.35
C GLY A 57 7.48 -7.89 -0.87
N VAL A 58 6.31 -7.27 -0.67
CA VAL A 58 5.53 -6.66 -1.76
C VAL A 58 6.34 -5.60 -2.49
N GLY A 59 7.00 -4.70 -1.75
CA GLY A 59 7.82 -3.64 -2.35
C GLY A 59 8.98 -4.20 -3.19
N ILE A 60 9.73 -5.14 -2.64
CA ILE A 60 10.84 -5.79 -3.35
C ILE A 60 10.34 -6.58 -4.56
N GLY A 61 9.23 -7.31 -4.41
CA GLY A 61 8.63 -8.09 -5.48
C GLY A 61 8.19 -7.24 -6.67
N GLN A 62 7.77 -5.99 -6.46
CA GLN A 62 7.41 -5.07 -7.54
C GLN A 62 8.55 -4.82 -8.53
N LEU A 63 9.80 -4.90 -8.10
CA LEU A 63 10.96 -4.77 -9.00
C LEU A 63 11.05 -5.88 -10.03
N PHE A 64 10.60 -7.08 -9.68
CA PHE A 64 10.80 -8.26 -10.52
C PHE A 64 9.57 -8.62 -11.35
N TRP A 65 8.38 -8.63 -10.75
CA TRP A 65 7.18 -9.17 -11.40
C TRP A 65 6.75 -8.38 -12.63
N GLY A 66 6.87 -7.06 -12.60
CA GLY A 66 6.58 -6.22 -13.76
C GLY A 66 7.49 -6.56 -14.93
N MET A 67 8.80 -6.61 -14.68
CA MET A 67 9.82 -6.94 -15.67
C MET A 67 9.67 -8.36 -16.23
N LEU A 68 9.43 -9.34 -15.36
CA LEU A 68 9.20 -10.72 -15.78
C LEU A 68 7.96 -10.81 -16.68
N ALA A 69 6.88 -10.08 -16.34
CA ALA A 69 5.66 -10.06 -17.12
C ALA A 69 5.83 -9.39 -18.51
N ASP A 70 6.69 -8.36 -18.61
CA ASP A 70 7.04 -7.74 -19.90
C ASP A 70 7.87 -8.65 -20.80
N ARG A 71 8.64 -9.57 -20.21
CA ARG A 71 9.49 -10.51 -20.96
C ARG A 71 8.79 -11.82 -21.30
N PHE A 72 8.14 -12.46 -20.33
CA PHE A 72 7.61 -13.82 -20.44
C PHE A 72 6.11 -13.89 -20.74
N GLY A 73 5.42 -12.77 -20.69
CA GLY A 73 3.98 -12.65 -20.87
C GLY A 73 3.22 -12.49 -19.55
N ARG A 74 2.11 -11.77 -19.61
CA ARG A 74 1.31 -11.40 -18.42
C ARG A 74 0.72 -12.62 -17.71
N ARG A 75 0.06 -13.49 -18.48
CA ARG A 75 -0.64 -14.65 -17.97
C ARG A 75 0.32 -15.63 -17.29
N ARG A 76 1.43 -15.97 -17.94
CA ARG A 76 2.39 -16.95 -17.41
C ARG A 76 2.99 -16.49 -16.08
N VAL A 77 3.40 -15.23 -16.02
CA VAL A 77 4.04 -14.67 -14.83
C VAL A 77 3.03 -14.47 -13.72
N LEU A 78 1.79 -14.08 -14.02
CA LEU A 78 0.72 -14.01 -13.04
C LEU A 78 0.39 -15.37 -12.43
N LEU A 79 0.31 -16.43 -13.24
CA LEU A 79 0.10 -17.80 -12.75
C LEU A 79 1.23 -18.26 -11.83
N ALA A 80 2.50 -17.99 -12.18
CA ALA A 80 3.64 -18.30 -11.32
C ALA A 80 3.56 -17.54 -9.98
N GLY A 81 3.23 -16.25 -10.02
CA GLY A 81 3.04 -15.43 -8.83
C GLY A 81 1.93 -15.95 -7.91
N PHE A 82 0.76 -16.29 -8.47
CA PHE A 82 -0.34 -16.86 -7.69
C PHE A 82 -0.01 -18.26 -7.13
N THR A 83 0.70 -19.09 -7.88
CA THR A 83 1.17 -20.39 -7.37
C THR A 83 2.10 -20.20 -6.17
N LEU A 84 3.07 -19.29 -6.27
CA LEU A 84 3.96 -18.96 -5.16
C LEU A 84 3.18 -18.39 -3.97
N TYR A 85 2.18 -17.52 -4.24
CA TYR A 85 1.32 -16.96 -3.19
C TYR A 85 0.57 -18.04 -2.42
N VAL A 86 -0.08 -18.99 -3.11
CA VAL A 86 -0.82 -20.11 -2.50
C VAL A 86 0.12 -20.95 -1.62
N ILE A 87 1.29 -21.31 -2.15
CA ILE A 87 2.29 -22.09 -1.39
C ILE A 87 2.76 -21.32 -0.16
N ALA A 88 3.10 -20.04 -0.31
CA ALA A 88 3.59 -19.23 0.79
C ALA A 88 2.52 -18.99 1.85
N ALA A 89 1.27 -18.72 1.47
CA ALA A 89 0.16 -18.55 2.41
C ALA A 89 -0.09 -19.84 3.21
N ALA A 90 -0.13 -20.99 2.56
CA ALA A 90 -0.24 -22.27 3.24
C ALA A 90 0.93 -22.53 4.20
N ALA A 91 2.16 -22.22 3.79
CA ALA A 91 3.35 -22.38 4.61
C ALA A 91 3.34 -21.47 5.85
N VAL A 92 2.82 -20.24 5.75
CA VAL A 92 2.61 -19.35 6.92
C VAL A 92 1.65 -20.00 7.91
N GLY A 93 0.53 -20.56 7.44
CA GLY A 93 -0.44 -21.25 8.30
C GLY A 93 0.16 -22.47 9.04
N LEU A 94 1.18 -23.11 8.46
CA LEU A 94 1.88 -24.25 9.03
C LEU A 94 3.11 -23.87 9.87
N ALA A 95 3.46 -22.59 9.98
CA ALA A 95 4.64 -22.15 10.72
C ALA A 95 4.53 -22.48 12.21
N ARG A 96 5.63 -23.01 12.77
CA ARG A 96 5.73 -23.44 14.18
C ARG A 96 6.62 -22.49 15.01
N SER A 97 7.30 -21.53 14.38
CA SER A 97 8.09 -20.50 15.04
C SER A 97 7.78 -19.14 14.43
N PHE A 98 8.00 -18.07 15.20
CA PHE A 98 7.76 -16.72 14.73
C PHE A 98 8.69 -16.35 13.57
N GLU A 99 9.93 -16.79 13.60
CA GLU A 99 10.93 -16.57 12.54
C GLU A 99 10.52 -17.26 11.22
N ALA A 100 10.03 -18.49 11.30
CA ALA A 100 9.50 -19.21 10.13
C ALA A 100 8.27 -18.51 9.55
N LEU A 101 7.37 -18.02 10.43
CA LEU A 101 6.24 -17.20 10.01
C LEU A 101 6.70 -15.96 9.26
N LEU A 102 7.67 -15.20 9.79
CA LEU A 102 8.20 -14.00 9.13
C LEU A 102 8.84 -14.33 7.79
N ALA A 103 9.66 -15.38 7.71
CA ALA A 103 10.30 -15.79 6.46
C ALA A 103 9.26 -16.09 5.37
N TRP A 104 8.23 -16.89 5.70
CA TRP A 104 7.16 -17.20 4.76
C TRP A 104 6.27 -15.99 4.46
N ARG A 105 6.06 -15.07 5.41
CA ARG A 105 5.38 -13.80 5.15
C ARG A 105 6.12 -12.92 4.15
N PHE A 106 7.46 -12.89 4.19
CA PHE A 106 8.25 -12.21 3.18
C PHE A 106 8.04 -12.79 1.78
N VAL A 107 8.10 -14.13 1.65
CA VAL A 107 7.84 -14.83 0.38
C VAL A 107 6.40 -14.57 -0.08
N HIS A 108 5.42 -14.62 0.84
CA HIS A 108 4.03 -14.34 0.56
C HIS A 108 3.83 -12.91 0.02
N GLY A 109 4.46 -11.91 0.64
CA GLY A 109 4.45 -10.52 0.17
C GLY A 109 5.10 -10.38 -1.20
N THR A 110 6.27 -11.00 -1.41
CA THR A 110 6.93 -11.00 -2.72
C THR A 110 6.05 -11.59 -3.81
N ALA A 111 5.35 -12.68 -3.53
CA ALA A 111 4.40 -13.29 -4.46
C ALA A 111 3.17 -12.39 -4.72
N ALA A 112 2.65 -11.73 -3.67
CA ALA A 112 1.53 -10.80 -3.78
C ALA A 112 1.83 -9.60 -4.69
N ALA A 113 3.09 -9.19 -4.81
CA ALA A 113 3.51 -8.14 -5.73
C ALA A 113 3.19 -8.46 -7.21
N SER A 114 3.04 -9.74 -7.57
CA SER A 114 2.66 -10.16 -8.93
C SER A 114 1.30 -9.59 -9.35
N MET A 115 0.46 -9.20 -8.40
CA MET A 115 -0.88 -8.67 -8.65
C MET A 115 -0.85 -7.28 -9.31
N VAL A 116 0.30 -6.59 -9.29
CA VAL A 116 0.54 -5.37 -10.07
C VAL A 116 0.34 -5.61 -11.57
N ILE A 117 0.52 -6.86 -12.05
CA ILE A 117 0.33 -7.26 -13.45
C ILE A 117 -1.12 -7.04 -13.91
N ALA A 118 -2.10 -7.07 -13.00
CA ALA A 118 -3.50 -6.78 -13.33
C ALA A 118 -3.67 -5.40 -13.99
N ARG A 119 -2.93 -4.39 -13.53
CA ARG A 119 -2.94 -3.05 -14.14
C ARG A 119 -2.37 -3.05 -15.56
N SER A 120 -1.32 -3.84 -15.79
CA SER A 120 -0.74 -4.01 -17.13
C SER A 120 -1.71 -4.72 -18.05
N ILE A 121 -2.41 -5.75 -17.59
CA ILE A 121 -3.45 -6.46 -18.37
C ILE A 121 -4.59 -5.50 -18.74
N ILE A 122 -5.04 -4.64 -17.83
CA ILE A 122 -6.06 -3.63 -18.15
C ILE A 122 -5.55 -2.69 -19.24
N ARG A 123 -4.30 -2.25 -19.19
CA ARG A 123 -3.68 -1.38 -20.18
C ARG A 123 -3.50 -2.07 -21.54
N ASP A 124 -3.22 -3.36 -21.54
CA ASP A 124 -3.02 -4.13 -22.78
C ASP A 124 -4.35 -4.37 -23.53
N LEU A 125 -5.48 -4.44 -22.80
CA LEU A 125 -6.80 -4.75 -23.36
C LEU A 125 -7.70 -3.53 -23.62
N TYR A 126 -7.47 -2.43 -22.91
CA TYR A 126 -8.32 -1.24 -22.99
C TYR A 126 -7.48 0.02 -23.20
N GLY A 127 -8.01 0.93 -24.03
CA GLY A 127 -7.40 2.23 -24.32
C GLY A 127 -8.28 3.42 -23.90
N GLY A 128 -7.68 4.59 -23.73
CA GLY A 128 -8.38 5.85 -23.54
C GLY A 128 -9.41 5.84 -22.40
N ARG A 129 -10.63 6.27 -22.67
CA ARG A 129 -11.72 6.39 -21.69
C ARG A 129 -12.16 5.04 -21.09
N GLN A 130 -12.09 3.95 -21.84
CA GLN A 130 -12.45 2.63 -21.34
C GLN A 130 -11.43 2.12 -20.32
N MET A 131 -10.15 2.31 -20.57
CA MET A 131 -9.08 1.97 -19.62
C MET A 131 -9.27 2.74 -18.30
N ALA A 132 -9.51 4.05 -18.37
CA ALA A 132 -9.75 4.86 -17.21
C ALA A 132 -10.97 4.36 -16.40
N ARG A 133 -12.06 3.99 -17.07
CA ARG A 133 -13.26 3.43 -16.44
C ARG A 133 -12.98 2.11 -15.72
N VAL A 134 -12.30 1.16 -16.38
CA VAL A 134 -11.96 -0.14 -15.79
C VAL A 134 -11.04 0.05 -14.58
N MET A 135 -9.99 0.87 -14.71
CA MET A 135 -9.07 1.17 -13.62
C MET A 135 -9.78 1.80 -12.42
N SER A 136 -10.67 2.77 -12.65
CA SER A 136 -11.43 3.40 -11.57
C SER A 136 -12.34 2.42 -10.84
N LEU A 137 -13.07 1.57 -11.57
CA LEU A 137 -13.95 0.56 -10.97
C LEU A 137 -13.15 -0.48 -10.17
N THR A 138 -12.03 -0.93 -10.69
CA THR A 138 -11.13 -1.87 -9.99
C THR A 138 -10.55 -1.23 -8.73
N PHE A 139 -10.19 0.05 -8.80
CA PHE A 139 -9.64 0.79 -7.67
C PHE A 139 -10.66 1.02 -6.56
N ILE A 140 -11.94 1.25 -6.89
CA ILE A 140 -13.02 1.34 -5.89
C ILE A 140 -13.09 0.05 -5.07
N VAL A 141 -13.07 -1.11 -5.73
CA VAL A 141 -13.08 -2.40 -5.03
C VAL A 141 -11.84 -2.54 -4.14
N PHE A 142 -10.66 -2.20 -4.65
CA PHE A 142 -9.41 -2.23 -3.88
C PHE A 142 -9.47 -1.34 -2.62
N MET A 143 -10.07 -0.15 -2.73
CA MET A 143 -10.25 0.79 -1.61
C MET A 143 -11.24 0.29 -0.55
N MET A 144 -12.19 -0.57 -0.94
CA MET A 144 -13.13 -1.16 0.02
C MET A 144 -12.50 -2.27 0.86
N VAL A 145 -11.45 -2.94 0.36
CA VAL A 145 -10.80 -4.06 1.07
C VAL A 145 -10.32 -3.66 2.45
N PRO A 146 -9.51 -2.61 2.66
CA PRO A 146 -9.07 -2.21 3.99
C PRO A 146 -10.21 -1.90 4.96
N THR A 147 -11.33 -1.37 4.46
CA THR A 147 -12.49 -1.03 5.28
C THR A 147 -13.17 -2.26 5.87
N VAL A 148 -13.21 -3.36 5.13
CA VAL A 148 -13.93 -4.59 5.50
C VAL A 148 -13.00 -5.64 6.10
N ALA A 149 -11.74 -5.65 5.72
CA ALA A 149 -10.77 -6.69 6.06
C ALA A 149 -10.59 -6.93 7.57
N PRO A 150 -10.46 -5.91 8.46
CA PRO A 150 -10.33 -6.17 9.89
C PRO A 150 -11.59 -6.83 10.48
N SER A 151 -12.78 -6.47 9.99
CA SER A 151 -14.03 -7.11 10.41
C SER A 151 -14.10 -8.58 9.97
N LEU A 152 -13.65 -8.89 8.74
CA LEU A 152 -13.53 -10.27 8.27
C LEU A 152 -12.55 -11.06 9.14
N GLY A 153 -11.42 -10.45 9.50
CA GLY A 153 -10.45 -11.06 10.42
C GLY A 153 -11.07 -11.40 11.77
N GLN A 154 -11.81 -10.47 12.36
CA GLN A 154 -12.52 -10.73 13.62
C GLN A 154 -13.56 -11.85 13.49
N LEU A 155 -14.34 -11.88 12.42
CA LEU A 155 -15.35 -12.93 12.21
C LEU A 155 -14.73 -14.31 12.13
N VAL A 156 -13.58 -14.45 11.43
CA VAL A 156 -12.87 -15.74 11.38
C VAL A 156 -12.39 -16.14 12.78
N LEU A 157 -11.84 -15.21 13.56
CA LEU A 157 -11.33 -15.47 14.90
C LEU A 157 -12.40 -15.83 15.94
N LEU A 158 -13.67 -15.53 15.68
CA LEU A 158 -14.78 -15.97 16.53
C LEU A 158 -15.02 -17.47 16.46
N VAL A 159 -14.68 -18.13 15.35
CA VAL A 159 -15.02 -19.52 15.07
C VAL A 159 -13.80 -20.42 14.83
N ALA A 160 -12.62 -19.83 14.62
CA ALA A 160 -11.42 -20.58 14.22
C ALA A 160 -10.14 -19.91 14.74
N PRO A 161 -9.01 -20.66 14.89
CA PRO A 161 -7.72 -20.12 15.27
C PRO A 161 -7.17 -19.19 14.17
N TRP A 162 -6.18 -18.35 14.52
CA TRP A 162 -5.57 -17.39 13.59
C TRP A 162 -5.00 -18.02 12.31
N ARG A 163 -4.61 -19.30 12.36
CA ARG A 163 -4.12 -20.05 11.19
C ARG A 163 -5.16 -20.16 10.09
N ALA A 164 -6.43 -20.23 10.43
CA ALA A 164 -7.54 -20.28 9.47
C ALA A 164 -7.62 -19.03 8.57
N LEU A 165 -7.06 -17.89 8.99
CA LEU A 165 -6.93 -16.72 8.10
C LEU A 165 -6.08 -17.04 6.88
N PHE A 166 -5.01 -17.80 7.06
CA PHE A 166 -4.15 -18.22 5.95
C PHE A 166 -4.82 -19.27 5.08
N ASP A 167 -5.68 -20.12 5.66
CA ASP A 167 -6.52 -21.05 4.89
C ASP A 167 -7.48 -20.27 3.98
N VAL A 168 -8.09 -19.22 4.47
CA VAL A 168 -8.92 -18.30 3.65
C VAL A 168 -8.09 -17.64 2.54
N PHE A 169 -6.87 -17.17 2.84
CA PHE A 169 -6.04 -16.50 1.84
C PHE A 169 -5.59 -17.45 0.72
N TRP A 170 -5.04 -18.62 1.05
CA TRP A 170 -4.61 -19.54 0.00
C TRP A 170 -5.80 -20.13 -0.77
N ALA A 171 -6.94 -20.42 -0.12
CA ALA A 171 -8.13 -20.91 -0.80
C ALA A 171 -8.70 -19.86 -1.78
N PHE A 172 -8.82 -18.59 -1.34
CA PHE A 172 -9.24 -17.50 -2.21
C PHE A 172 -8.29 -17.32 -3.40
N ALA A 173 -6.98 -17.34 -3.16
CA ALA A 173 -5.97 -17.23 -4.21
C ALA A 173 -6.01 -18.44 -5.17
N ALA A 174 -6.27 -19.65 -4.68
CA ALA A 174 -6.39 -20.86 -5.50
C ALA A 174 -7.61 -20.78 -6.44
N VAL A 175 -8.72 -20.21 -5.97
CA VAL A 175 -9.89 -19.95 -6.82
C VAL A 175 -9.52 -18.98 -7.93
N ILE A 176 -8.83 -17.88 -7.61
CA ILE A 176 -8.40 -16.89 -8.61
C ILE A 176 -7.36 -17.48 -9.55
N LEU A 177 -6.40 -18.25 -9.05
CA LEU A 177 -5.41 -18.98 -9.85
C LEU A 177 -6.09 -19.88 -10.89
N SER A 178 -7.09 -20.66 -10.46
CA SER A 178 -7.90 -21.48 -11.35
C SER A 178 -8.67 -20.65 -12.37
N TRP A 179 -9.25 -19.54 -11.93
CA TRP A 179 -9.98 -18.63 -12.82
C TRP A 179 -9.06 -18.02 -13.88
N VAL A 180 -7.88 -17.50 -13.49
CA VAL A 180 -6.85 -17.01 -14.42
C VAL A 180 -6.38 -18.10 -15.36
N TYR A 181 -6.18 -19.33 -14.86
CA TYR A 181 -5.74 -20.47 -15.67
C TYR A 181 -6.73 -20.81 -16.78
N PHE A 182 -8.01 -20.90 -16.48
CA PHE A 182 -9.03 -21.33 -17.45
C PHE A 182 -9.57 -20.19 -18.31
N ARG A 183 -9.55 -18.96 -17.83
CA ARG A 183 -10.31 -17.86 -18.48
C ARG A 183 -9.45 -16.74 -19.02
N LEU A 184 -8.30 -16.42 -18.42
CA LEU A 184 -7.49 -15.28 -18.84
C LEU A 184 -6.59 -15.69 -20.02
N PRO A 185 -6.74 -15.08 -21.23
CA PRO A 185 -5.79 -15.28 -22.33
C PRO A 185 -4.48 -14.55 -22.06
N GLU A 186 -3.43 -14.85 -22.83
CA GLU A 186 -2.24 -14.01 -22.85
C GLU A 186 -2.59 -12.67 -23.51
N THR A 187 -2.25 -11.57 -22.84
CA THR A 187 -2.61 -10.23 -23.31
C THR A 187 -1.42 -9.48 -23.92
N LEU A 188 -0.19 -9.92 -23.60
CA LEU A 188 1.00 -9.32 -24.18
C LEU A 188 1.27 -9.87 -25.58
N HIS A 189 1.16 -9.03 -26.59
CA HIS A 189 1.53 -9.38 -27.97
C HIS A 189 3.04 -9.74 -28.04
N PRO A 190 3.42 -10.79 -28.78
CA PRO A 190 4.82 -11.21 -28.91
C PRO A 190 5.78 -10.09 -29.33
N GLU A 191 5.30 -9.17 -30.17
CA GLU A 191 6.04 -8.02 -30.69
C GLU A 191 6.38 -6.98 -29.63
N TYR A 192 5.61 -6.91 -28.54
CA TYR A 192 5.82 -5.97 -27.44
C TYR A 192 6.62 -6.55 -26.28
N ARG A 193 7.16 -7.78 -26.44
CA ARG A 193 8.02 -8.38 -25.42
C ARG A 193 9.35 -7.63 -25.35
N MET A 194 9.62 -7.07 -24.21
CA MET A 194 10.85 -6.31 -24.01
C MET A 194 12.04 -7.23 -23.68
N THR A 195 13.16 -7.03 -24.38
CA THR A 195 14.44 -7.57 -23.93
C THR A 195 14.97 -6.69 -22.79
N LEU A 196 14.79 -7.17 -21.57
CA LEU A 196 15.31 -6.48 -20.39
C LEU A 196 16.81 -6.70 -20.29
N THR A 197 17.57 -5.66 -20.52
CA THR A 197 19.00 -5.65 -20.24
C THR A 197 19.26 -4.94 -18.92
N ALA A 198 20.22 -5.44 -18.14
CA ALA A 198 20.61 -4.80 -16.88
C ALA A 198 20.95 -3.31 -17.08
N GLY A 199 21.50 -2.95 -18.25
CA GLY A 199 21.79 -1.57 -18.62
C GLY A 199 20.56 -0.68 -18.79
N HIS A 200 19.41 -1.22 -19.21
CA HIS A 200 18.15 -0.46 -19.26
C HIS A 200 17.60 -0.16 -17.86
N VAL A 201 17.64 -1.17 -16.98
CA VAL A 201 17.21 -1.01 -15.58
C VAL A 201 18.11 -0.01 -14.86
N ALA A 202 19.44 -0.13 -15.03
CA ALA A 202 20.40 0.79 -14.42
C ALA A 202 20.23 2.24 -14.91
N ARG A 203 19.99 2.44 -16.21
CA ARG A 203 19.73 3.79 -16.76
C ARG A 203 18.42 4.39 -16.22
N ALA A 204 17.37 3.59 -16.13
CA ALA A 204 16.11 4.05 -15.58
C ALA A 204 16.23 4.38 -14.10
N ALA A 205 16.92 3.53 -13.31
CA ALA A 205 17.22 3.80 -11.90
C ALA A 205 18.06 5.07 -11.76
N GLY A 206 19.11 5.24 -12.59
CA GLY A 206 19.93 6.44 -12.64
C GLY A 206 19.07 7.69 -12.90
N LYS A 207 18.13 7.62 -13.85
CA LYS A 207 17.22 8.75 -14.15
C LYS A 207 16.32 9.09 -12.96
N VAL A 208 15.73 8.10 -12.29
CA VAL A 208 14.89 8.30 -11.10
C VAL A 208 15.66 8.99 -9.97
N VAL A 209 16.90 8.55 -9.71
CA VAL A 209 17.73 9.11 -8.64
C VAL A 209 18.31 10.47 -9.01
N SER A 210 18.61 10.71 -10.29
CA SER A 210 19.18 11.98 -10.76
C SER A 210 18.12 13.08 -10.92
N ASP A 211 16.87 12.72 -11.15
CA ASP A 211 15.78 13.70 -11.23
C ASP A 211 15.35 14.13 -9.83
N ARG A 212 15.51 15.41 -9.57
CA ARG A 212 15.29 15.99 -8.25
C ARG A 212 13.83 15.80 -7.77
N ALA A 213 12.86 16.03 -8.64
CA ALA A 213 11.44 15.87 -8.28
C ALA A 213 11.10 14.39 -8.06
N SER A 214 11.53 13.51 -8.97
CA SER A 214 11.30 12.08 -8.87
C SER A 214 11.86 11.49 -7.56
N LEU A 215 13.10 11.80 -7.22
CA LEU A 215 13.76 11.29 -6.01
C LEU A 215 13.02 11.75 -4.75
N TRP A 216 12.88 13.07 -4.56
CA TRP A 216 12.37 13.60 -3.30
C TRP A 216 10.89 13.31 -3.11
N TYR A 217 10.06 13.36 -4.16
CA TYR A 217 8.65 12.96 -4.04
C TYR A 217 8.46 11.46 -3.83
N THR A 218 9.35 10.61 -4.36
CA THR A 218 9.36 9.17 -4.03
C THR A 218 9.63 8.92 -2.55
N LEU A 219 10.60 9.64 -1.97
CA LEU A 219 10.89 9.56 -0.53
C LEU A 219 9.74 10.12 0.32
N CYS A 220 9.07 11.19 -0.15
CA CYS A 220 7.85 11.69 0.49
C CYS A 220 6.73 10.64 0.51
N VAL A 221 6.53 9.92 -0.60
CA VAL A 221 5.56 8.81 -0.67
C VAL A 221 5.90 7.73 0.35
N ALA A 222 7.18 7.36 0.49
CA ALA A 222 7.63 6.37 1.48
C ALA A 222 7.33 6.82 2.92
N LEU A 223 7.59 8.10 3.26
CA LEU A 223 7.30 8.65 4.59
C LEU A 223 5.80 8.66 4.89
N MET A 224 4.98 9.11 3.95
CA MET A 224 3.52 9.14 4.13
C MET A 224 2.94 7.73 4.23
N PHE A 225 3.42 6.79 3.40
CA PHE A 225 3.02 5.40 3.49
C PHE A 225 3.46 4.78 4.83
N GLY A 226 4.65 5.11 5.32
CA GLY A 226 5.15 4.70 6.64
C GLY A 226 4.24 5.18 7.79
N SER A 227 3.76 6.42 7.72
CA SER A 227 2.80 6.94 8.70
C SER A 227 1.47 6.18 8.67
N ILE A 228 0.95 5.85 7.47
CA ILE A 228 -0.28 5.05 7.31
C ILE A 228 -0.07 3.64 7.89
N ILE A 229 1.00 2.95 7.51
CA ILE A 229 1.25 1.57 7.96
C ILE A 229 1.61 1.52 9.45
N GLY A 230 2.28 2.55 9.98
CA GLY A 230 2.51 2.70 11.42
C GLY A 230 1.19 2.77 12.20
N TYR A 231 0.23 3.56 11.73
CA TYR A 231 -1.13 3.57 12.26
C TYR A 231 -1.77 2.18 12.19
N VAL A 232 -1.76 1.55 11.01
CA VAL A 232 -2.33 0.21 10.81
C VAL A 232 -1.73 -0.80 11.80
N GLY A 233 -0.41 -0.85 11.92
CA GLY A 233 0.30 -1.81 12.77
C GLY A 233 0.09 -1.61 14.27
N MET A 234 -0.09 -0.36 14.74
CA MET A 234 -0.30 -0.06 16.16
C MET A 234 -1.76 -0.17 16.61
N MET A 235 -2.74 -0.23 15.69
CA MET A 235 -4.17 -0.27 16.03
C MET A 235 -4.55 -1.35 17.05
N PRO A 236 -4.11 -2.62 16.92
CA PRO A 236 -4.47 -3.65 17.89
C PRO A 236 -3.98 -3.32 19.30
N GLN A 237 -2.75 -2.79 19.43
CA GLN A 237 -2.16 -2.42 20.71
C GLN A 237 -2.85 -1.18 21.30
N ILE A 238 -3.15 -0.15 20.49
CA ILE A 238 -3.87 1.05 20.95
C ILE A 238 -5.25 0.67 21.48
N PHE A 239 -6.02 -0.13 20.74
CA PHE A 239 -7.36 -0.52 21.19
C PHE A 239 -7.37 -1.58 22.28
N GLY A 240 -6.31 -2.41 22.38
CA GLY A 240 -6.14 -3.40 23.45
C GLY A 240 -5.67 -2.78 24.76
N SER A 241 -4.58 -2.00 24.75
CA SER A 241 -3.89 -1.55 25.95
C SER A 241 -4.12 -0.08 26.33
N VAL A 242 -4.45 0.82 25.38
CA VAL A 242 -4.72 2.23 25.70
C VAL A 242 -6.19 2.47 25.98
N PHE A 243 -7.06 2.07 25.04
CA PHE A 243 -8.51 2.30 25.18
C PHE A 243 -9.25 1.14 25.83
N HIS A 244 -8.65 -0.04 25.97
CA HIS A 244 -9.27 -1.28 26.51
C HIS A 244 -10.60 -1.63 25.84
N ARG A 245 -10.72 -1.36 24.51
CA ARG A 245 -11.92 -1.59 23.70
C ARG A 245 -11.57 -2.23 22.35
N PRO A 246 -11.00 -3.45 22.32
CA PRO A 246 -10.56 -4.10 21.07
C PRO A 246 -11.69 -4.30 20.05
N GLY A 247 -12.95 -4.48 20.49
CA GLY A 247 -14.10 -4.63 19.63
C GLY A 247 -14.47 -3.39 18.79
N LEU A 248 -14.02 -2.18 19.20
CA LEU A 248 -14.25 -0.95 18.44
C LEU A 248 -13.19 -0.71 17.34
N MET A 249 -12.07 -1.44 17.35
CA MET A 249 -10.98 -1.26 16.41
C MET A 249 -11.44 -1.27 14.95
N PRO A 250 -12.24 -2.25 14.46
CA PRO A 250 -12.65 -2.26 13.05
C PRO A 250 -13.52 -1.08 12.65
N ALA A 251 -14.41 -0.64 13.55
CA ALA A 251 -15.29 0.49 13.27
C ALA A 251 -14.49 1.81 13.15
N VAL A 252 -13.53 2.04 14.06
CA VAL A 252 -12.67 3.22 14.01
C VAL A 252 -11.72 3.15 12.81
N PHE A 253 -11.19 1.96 12.50
CA PHE A 253 -10.37 1.74 11.31
C PHE A 253 -11.15 2.10 10.03
N ALA A 254 -12.37 1.61 9.90
CA ALA A 254 -13.26 1.91 8.77
C ALA A 254 -13.56 3.42 8.67
N LEU A 255 -13.78 4.10 9.80
CA LEU A 255 -14.03 5.55 9.82
C LEU A 255 -12.82 6.36 9.35
N CYS A 256 -11.62 6.00 9.81
CA CYS A 256 -10.37 6.62 9.36
C CYS A 256 -10.08 6.34 7.88
N ALA A 257 -10.34 5.12 7.41
CA ALA A 257 -10.22 4.76 5.99
C ALA A 257 -11.23 5.55 5.13
N ALA A 258 -12.47 5.73 5.62
CA ALA A 258 -13.48 6.54 4.95
C ALA A 258 -13.06 8.01 4.83
N SER A 259 -12.44 8.60 5.85
CA SER A 259 -11.93 9.98 5.78
C SER A 259 -10.86 10.14 4.70
N MET A 260 -9.95 9.19 4.58
CA MET A 260 -8.94 9.13 3.52
C MET A 260 -9.59 8.99 2.13
N ALA A 261 -10.58 8.12 1.99
CA ALA A 261 -11.29 7.90 0.72
C ALA A 261 -12.07 9.16 0.29
N ILE A 262 -12.78 9.81 1.22
CA ILE A 262 -13.50 11.07 0.96
C ILE A 262 -12.52 12.16 0.52
N ALA A 263 -11.40 12.33 1.23
CA ALA A 263 -10.39 13.32 0.87
C ALA A 263 -9.77 13.04 -0.50
N SER A 264 -9.46 11.78 -0.82
CA SER A 264 -8.98 11.38 -2.15
C SER A 264 -10.01 11.66 -3.25
N PHE A 265 -11.29 11.41 -2.97
CA PHE A 265 -12.37 11.73 -3.90
C PHE A 265 -12.49 13.26 -4.12
N LEU A 266 -12.46 14.05 -3.07
CA LEU A 266 -12.44 15.52 -3.17
C LEU A 266 -11.22 16.02 -3.96
N ASN A 267 -10.04 15.45 -3.69
CA ASN A 267 -8.83 15.75 -4.45
C ASN A 267 -9.05 15.55 -5.96
N SER A 268 -9.66 14.43 -6.36
CA SER A 268 -9.91 14.13 -7.78
C SER A 268 -10.80 15.17 -8.48
N ARG A 269 -11.67 15.87 -7.72
CA ARG A 269 -12.57 16.93 -8.25
C ARG A 269 -11.91 18.30 -8.34
N VAL A 270 -10.93 18.55 -7.47
CA VAL A 270 -10.39 19.90 -7.26
C VAL A 270 -8.97 20.05 -7.86
N VAL A 271 -8.24 18.94 -8.04
CA VAL A 271 -6.83 18.95 -8.47
C VAL A 271 -6.63 19.57 -9.86
N GLU A 272 -7.58 19.42 -10.78
CA GLU A 272 -7.51 20.03 -12.11
C GLU A 272 -7.57 21.57 -12.05
N ARG A 273 -8.24 22.11 -11.04
CA ARG A 273 -8.41 23.58 -10.87
C ARG A 273 -7.30 24.21 -10.04
N LEU A 274 -6.90 23.56 -8.94
CA LEU A 274 -5.95 24.10 -7.97
C LEU A 274 -4.52 23.63 -8.20
N GLY A 275 -4.34 22.54 -8.93
CA GLY A 275 -3.03 21.93 -9.18
C GLY A 275 -2.54 21.04 -8.04
N MET A 276 -1.71 20.04 -8.41
CA MET A 276 -1.18 19.02 -7.48
C MET A 276 -0.33 19.62 -6.37
N ARG A 277 0.51 20.62 -6.68
CA ARG A 277 1.43 21.26 -5.73
C ARG A 277 0.69 21.97 -4.62
N LEU A 278 -0.31 22.78 -4.96
CA LEU A 278 -1.06 23.55 -3.96
C LEU A 278 -1.78 22.61 -2.98
N ILE A 279 -2.50 21.61 -3.49
CA ILE A 279 -3.29 20.70 -2.65
C ILE A 279 -2.40 19.85 -1.76
N SER A 280 -1.35 19.24 -2.32
CA SER A 280 -0.49 18.34 -1.54
C SER A 280 0.36 19.07 -0.53
N GLN A 281 0.88 20.27 -0.86
CA GLN A 281 1.69 21.07 0.07
C GLN A 281 0.84 21.68 1.19
N ALA A 282 -0.36 22.18 0.87
CA ALA A 282 -1.31 22.62 1.89
C ALA A 282 -1.75 21.44 2.77
N GLY A 283 -2.07 20.31 2.17
CA GLY A 283 -2.40 19.07 2.89
C GLY A 283 -1.27 18.63 3.82
N LEU A 284 -0.01 18.75 3.40
CA LEU A 284 1.16 18.43 4.22
C LEU A 284 1.31 19.37 5.43
N LEU A 285 1.08 20.66 5.25
CA LEU A 285 1.12 21.61 6.36
C LEU A 285 0.00 21.33 7.38
N VAL A 286 -1.20 21.02 6.89
CA VAL A 286 -2.31 20.59 7.77
C VAL A 286 -1.99 19.27 8.47
N PHE A 287 -1.39 18.31 7.76
CA PHE A 287 -0.93 17.04 8.35
C PHE A 287 0.04 17.27 9.52
N ILE A 288 1.04 18.15 9.33
CA ILE A 288 2.01 18.51 10.38
C ILE A 288 1.30 19.17 11.56
N ALA A 289 0.38 20.09 11.32
CA ALA A 289 -0.36 20.75 12.38
C ALA A 289 -1.24 19.77 13.18
N VAL A 290 -1.96 18.88 12.48
CA VAL A 290 -2.83 17.88 13.12
C VAL A 290 -2.01 16.85 13.90
N THR A 291 -0.92 16.32 13.34
CA THR A 291 -0.05 15.36 14.04
C THR A 291 0.71 16.02 15.19
N GLY A 292 1.07 17.30 15.08
CA GLY A 292 1.62 18.11 16.15
C GLY A 292 0.64 18.29 17.30
N LEU A 293 -0.64 18.64 16.99
CA LEU A 293 -1.70 18.72 17.99
C LEU A 293 -1.96 17.36 18.64
N HIS A 294 -1.99 16.28 17.85
CA HIS A 294 -2.17 14.92 18.37
C HIS A 294 -1.03 14.55 19.34
N SER A 295 0.21 14.87 18.96
CA SER A 295 1.37 14.65 19.83
C SER A 295 1.26 15.42 21.16
N LEU A 296 0.83 16.66 21.10
CA LEU A 296 0.63 17.49 22.29
C LEU A 296 -0.45 16.90 23.22
N VAL A 297 -1.60 16.52 22.65
CA VAL A 297 -2.71 15.90 23.41
C VAL A 297 -2.27 14.58 24.06
N ALA A 298 -1.51 13.75 23.32
CA ALA A 298 -0.97 12.51 23.85
C ALA A 298 0.09 12.73 24.96
N MET A 299 0.97 13.73 24.80
CA MET A 299 1.95 14.12 25.83
C MET A 299 1.28 14.59 27.10
N LEU A 300 0.21 15.35 27.01
CA LEU A 300 -0.57 15.85 28.15
C LEU A 300 -1.46 14.77 28.78
N ARG A 301 -1.47 13.55 28.23
CA ARG A 301 -2.35 12.43 28.65
C ARG A 301 -3.84 12.81 28.65
N ALA A 302 -4.20 13.77 27.81
CA ALA A 302 -5.57 14.28 27.67
C ALA A 302 -6.37 13.57 26.56
N GLU A 303 -5.85 12.46 26.04
CA GLU A 303 -6.44 11.77 24.90
C GLU A 303 -7.63 10.90 25.32
N SER A 304 -8.76 11.16 24.71
CA SER A 304 -9.95 10.32 24.75
C SER A 304 -10.10 9.55 23.42
N LEU A 305 -10.91 8.49 23.41
CA LEU A 305 -11.23 7.78 22.20
C LEU A 305 -11.81 8.71 21.10
N ALA A 306 -12.66 9.67 21.49
CA ALA A 306 -13.23 10.64 20.56
C ALA A 306 -12.16 11.55 19.97
N THR A 307 -11.25 12.06 20.80
CA THR A 307 -10.12 12.91 20.35
C THR A 307 -9.21 12.15 19.41
N PHE A 308 -8.89 10.88 19.72
CA PHE A 308 -8.12 9.99 18.84
C PHE A 308 -8.79 9.82 17.49
N ILE A 309 -10.10 9.51 17.46
CA ILE A 309 -10.86 9.32 16.20
C ILE A 309 -10.81 10.58 15.34
N VAL A 310 -11.00 11.74 15.92
CA VAL A 310 -11.01 13.02 15.18
C VAL A 310 -9.61 13.33 14.63
N LEU A 311 -8.57 13.28 15.46
CA LEU A 311 -7.22 13.63 15.04
C LEU A 311 -6.62 12.61 14.07
N GLN A 312 -6.84 11.32 14.32
CA GLN A 312 -6.39 10.27 13.43
C GLN A 312 -7.17 10.26 12.11
N GLY A 313 -8.48 10.49 12.15
CA GLY A 313 -9.31 10.66 10.96
C GLY A 313 -8.86 11.84 10.10
N ALA A 314 -8.55 12.99 10.73
CA ALA A 314 -8.00 14.14 10.04
C ALA A 314 -6.62 13.86 9.41
N THR A 315 -5.75 13.16 10.15
CA THR A 315 -4.43 12.71 9.65
C THR A 315 -4.58 11.83 8.41
N MET A 316 -5.49 10.84 8.43
CA MET A 316 -5.77 9.97 7.28
C MET A 316 -6.38 10.76 6.11
N GLY A 317 -7.26 11.72 6.39
CA GLY A 317 -7.79 12.64 5.38
C GLY A 317 -6.68 13.42 4.67
N CYS A 318 -5.72 13.96 5.41
CA CYS A 318 -4.55 14.62 4.82
C CYS A 318 -3.73 13.67 3.92
N CYS A 319 -3.51 12.42 4.36
CA CYS A 319 -2.84 11.41 3.53
C CYS A 319 -3.56 11.19 2.19
N GLY A 320 -4.91 11.19 2.19
CA GLY A 320 -5.72 11.07 0.99
C GLY A 320 -5.53 12.22 -0.02
N LEU A 321 -5.23 13.43 0.46
CA LEU A 321 -4.91 14.57 -0.39
C LEU A 321 -3.46 14.52 -0.91
N ILE A 322 -2.53 13.98 -0.14
CA ILE A 322 -1.08 14.06 -0.38
C ILE A 322 -0.61 12.93 -1.31
N MET A 323 -0.97 11.67 -1.02
CA MET A 323 -0.35 10.48 -1.61
C MET A 323 -0.44 10.44 -3.13
N ALA A 324 -1.63 10.66 -3.69
CA ALA A 324 -1.86 10.62 -5.13
C ALA A 324 -1.08 11.71 -5.87
N ASN A 325 -1.04 12.91 -5.30
CA ASN A 325 -0.36 14.06 -5.89
C ASN A 325 1.17 13.89 -5.85
N PHE A 326 1.74 13.42 -4.72
CA PHE A 326 3.18 13.15 -4.64
C PHE A 326 3.59 12.01 -5.57
N GLY A 327 2.80 10.95 -5.68
CA GLY A 327 3.04 9.87 -6.65
C GLY A 327 3.03 10.36 -8.09
N ALA A 328 2.10 11.26 -8.45
CA ALA A 328 2.03 11.85 -9.78
C ALA A 328 3.24 12.76 -10.06
N MET A 329 3.62 13.63 -9.11
CA MET A 329 4.78 14.51 -9.26
C MET A 329 6.10 13.74 -9.33
N ALA A 330 6.22 12.61 -8.62
CA ALA A 330 7.38 11.74 -8.72
C ALA A 330 7.55 11.13 -10.14
N MET A 331 6.44 10.96 -10.87
CA MET A 331 6.41 10.36 -12.21
C MET A 331 6.46 11.39 -13.35
N GLU A 332 6.36 12.69 -13.06
CA GLU A 332 6.15 13.76 -14.06
C GLU A 332 7.22 13.74 -15.18
N ALA A 333 8.49 13.55 -14.83
CA ALA A 333 9.62 13.51 -15.79
C ALA A 333 9.99 12.11 -16.28
N MET A 334 9.27 11.06 -15.85
CA MET A 334 9.66 9.65 -16.05
C MET A 334 9.07 9.01 -17.31
N GLY A 335 8.36 9.74 -18.18
CA GLY A 335 7.68 9.21 -19.37
C GLY A 335 8.44 8.12 -20.15
N PRO A 336 9.69 8.35 -20.60
CA PRO A 336 10.46 7.36 -21.37
C PRO A 336 10.81 6.07 -20.61
N VAL A 337 10.79 6.10 -19.26
CA VAL A 337 11.16 4.98 -18.39
C VAL A 337 10.06 4.65 -17.37
N ALA A 338 8.82 5.08 -17.65
CA ALA A 338 7.71 5.08 -16.69
C ALA A 338 7.45 3.71 -16.03
N GLY A 339 7.58 2.60 -16.76
CA GLY A 339 7.35 1.26 -16.20
C GLY A 339 8.36 0.90 -15.11
N ILE A 340 9.65 1.09 -15.39
CA ILE A 340 10.73 0.79 -14.42
C ILE A 340 10.70 1.81 -13.29
N ALA A 341 10.47 3.10 -13.58
CA ALA A 341 10.33 4.13 -12.57
C ALA A 341 9.20 3.84 -11.59
N ALA A 342 8.02 3.44 -12.08
CA ALA A 342 6.89 3.06 -11.24
C ALA A 342 7.21 1.86 -10.32
N SER A 343 7.95 0.86 -10.83
CA SER A 343 8.39 -0.29 -10.02
C SER A 343 9.38 0.11 -8.94
N LEU A 344 10.34 0.98 -9.26
CA LEU A 344 11.32 1.51 -8.30
C LEU A 344 10.65 2.37 -7.22
N GLN A 345 9.75 3.26 -7.62
CA GLN A 345 9.00 4.11 -6.70
C GLN A 345 8.04 3.30 -5.82
N GLY A 346 7.39 2.29 -6.40
CA GLY A 346 6.55 1.37 -5.65
C GLY A 346 7.36 0.56 -4.63
N CYS A 347 8.54 0.08 -5.01
CA CYS A 347 9.47 -0.59 -4.10
C CYS A 347 9.92 0.34 -2.96
N ALA A 348 10.41 1.54 -3.30
CA ALA A 348 10.85 2.52 -2.31
C ALA A 348 9.71 2.95 -1.39
N GLY A 349 8.53 3.21 -1.94
CA GLY A 349 7.33 3.57 -1.18
C GLY A 349 6.90 2.48 -0.21
N MET A 350 6.72 1.25 -0.69
CA MET A 350 6.23 0.14 0.14
C MET A 350 7.28 -0.38 1.12
N SER A 351 8.49 -0.70 0.64
CA SER A 351 9.54 -1.24 1.53
C SER A 351 10.06 -0.16 2.48
N GLY A 352 10.31 1.05 1.99
CA GLY A 352 10.72 2.17 2.84
C GLY A 352 9.65 2.54 3.86
N GLY A 353 8.39 2.64 3.45
CA GLY A 353 7.28 2.89 4.35
C GLY A 353 7.08 1.78 5.38
N ALA A 354 7.23 0.51 4.99
CA ALA A 354 7.17 -0.61 5.93
C ALA A 354 8.26 -0.55 7.01
N LEU A 355 9.50 -0.18 6.63
CA LEU A 355 10.60 0.00 7.58
C LEU A 355 10.36 1.16 8.54
N ILE A 356 9.85 2.29 8.04
CA ILE A 356 9.45 3.44 8.86
C ILE A 356 8.36 3.04 9.84
N ALA A 357 7.34 2.34 9.37
CA ALA A 357 6.26 1.83 10.21
C ALA A 357 6.75 0.88 11.30
N ALA A 358 7.69 -0.02 10.96
CA ALA A 358 8.30 -0.92 11.93
C ALA A 358 9.04 -0.14 13.01
N PHE A 359 9.86 0.85 12.61
CA PHE A 359 10.57 1.70 13.57
C PHE A 359 9.61 2.42 14.51
N MET A 360 8.54 3.03 13.97
CA MET A 360 7.50 3.67 14.77
C MET A 360 6.83 2.69 15.73
N GLY A 361 6.48 1.52 15.24
CA GLY A 361 5.77 0.51 15.99
C GLY A 361 6.58 -0.09 17.14
N GLN A 362 7.90 -0.25 16.98
CA GLN A 362 8.78 -0.70 18.04
C GLN A 362 8.89 0.30 19.21
N GLN A 363 8.51 1.56 18.99
CA GLN A 363 8.49 2.59 20.05
C GLN A 363 7.18 2.58 20.86
N PHE A 364 6.23 1.69 20.56
CA PHE A 364 4.98 1.64 21.30
C PHE A 364 5.21 1.29 22.78
N SER A 365 4.75 2.16 23.67
CA SER A 365 4.99 2.11 25.12
C SER A 365 3.69 2.25 25.94
N GLY A 366 2.56 1.78 25.40
CA GLY A 366 1.26 1.88 26.08
C GLY A 366 0.58 3.24 25.95
N SER A 367 0.97 4.05 24.96
CA SER A 367 0.33 5.32 24.63
C SER A 367 0.26 5.53 23.13
N THR A 368 -0.54 6.47 22.66
CA THR A 368 -0.64 6.86 21.26
C THR A 368 0.49 7.81 20.82
N LEU A 369 1.28 8.29 21.77
CA LEU A 369 2.36 9.26 21.51
C LEU A 369 3.35 8.80 20.43
N PRO A 370 3.85 7.55 20.39
CA PRO A 370 4.75 7.11 19.34
C PRO A 370 4.14 7.20 17.93
N LEU A 371 2.83 6.95 17.81
CA LEU A 371 2.11 7.10 16.56
C LEU A 371 2.05 8.56 16.12
N ALA A 372 1.65 9.44 17.04
CA ALA A 372 1.49 10.87 16.75
C ALA A 372 2.84 11.54 16.43
N LEU A 373 3.88 11.29 17.25
CA LEU A 373 5.24 11.80 17.01
C LEU A 373 5.85 11.24 15.73
N GLY A 374 5.66 9.95 15.46
CA GLY A 374 6.12 9.32 14.24
C GLY A 374 5.49 9.98 13.00
N GLY A 375 4.18 10.24 13.03
CA GLY A 375 3.49 11.00 12.00
C GLY A 375 4.04 12.42 11.84
N LEU A 376 4.22 13.15 12.95
CA LEU A 376 4.80 14.49 12.95
C LEU A 376 6.20 14.52 12.34
N LEU A 377 7.08 13.61 12.75
CA LEU A 377 8.44 13.50 12.21
C LEU A 377 8.42 13.17 10.71
N CYS A 378 7.58 12.24 10.27
CA CYS A 378 7.39 11.95 8.86
C CYS A 378 6.94 13.20 8.09
N GLY A 379 6.00 13.97 8.63
CA GLY A 379 5.53 15.22 8.02
C GLY A 379 6.62 16.28 7.90
N LEU A 380 7.41 16.50 8.96
CA LEU A 380 8.49 17.47 8.98
C LEU A 380 9.62 17.10 8.02
N ILE A 381 10.05 15.84 8.00
CA ILE A 381 11.06 15.35 7.05
C ILE A 381 10.52 15.47 5.62
N CYS A 382 9.26 15.11 5.40
CA CYS A 382 8.59 15.24 4.11
C CYS A 382 8.56 16.70 3.64
N LEU A 383 8.29 17.66 4.53
CA LEU A 383 8.36 19.08 4.20
C LEU A 383 9.78 19.49 3.76
N GLY A 384 10.82 19.00 4.44
CA GLY A 384 12.21 19.19 4.03
C GLY A 384 12.46 18.65 2.61
N PHE A 385 11.98 17.44 2.29
CA PHE A 385 12.12 16.86 0.95
C PHE A 385 11.33 17.62 -0.11
N VAL A 386 10.13 18.10 0.21
CA VAL A 386 9.35 18.99 -0.69
C VAL A 386 10.11 20.29 -0.97
N LEU A 387 10.69 20.91 0.04
CA LEU A 387 11.52 22.12 -0.15
C LEU A 387 12.74 21.82 -1.02
N LEU A 388 13.39 20.67 -0.83
CA LEU A 388 14.47 20.23 -1.70
C LEU A 388 13.98 20.00 -3.13
N ALA A 389 12.83 19.36 -3.35
CA ALA A 389 12.25 19.13 -4.67
C ALA A 389 11.95 20.45 -5.39
N GLU A 390 11.34 21.41 -4.69
CA GLU A 390 10.85 22.69 -5.26
C GLU A 390 11.86 23.85 -5.17
N GLY A 391 13.11 23.57 -4.79
CA GLY A 391 14.18 24.60 -4.74
C GLY A 391 13.94 25.67 -3.67
N GLY A 392 13.43 25.29 -2.50
CA GLY A 392 13.21 26.14 -1.35
C GLY A 392 11.93 27.00 -1.40
N ARG A 393 11.06 26.81 -2.38
CA ARG A 393 9.83 27.62 -2.53
C ARG A 393 8.60 26.71 -2.60
N LEU A 394 7.64 26.94 -1.73
CA LEU A 394 6.35 26.26 -1.75
C LEU A 394 5.35 26.96 -2.72
N PHE A 395 4.32 26.25 -3.11
CA PHE A 395 3.16 26.75 -3.88
C PHE A 395 3.51 27.35 -5.26
N ARG A 396 4.57 26.86 -5.90
CA ARG A 396 4.90 27.30 -7.26
C ARG A 396 3.82 26.86 -8.24
N PRO A 397 3.31 27.77 -9.10
CA PRO A 397 2.46 27.38 -10.21
C PRO A 397 3.24 26.44 -11.13
N HIS A 398 2.54 25.43 -11.68
CA HIS A 398 3.11 24.54 -12.68
C HIS A 398 3.49 25.37 -13.92
N GLN A 399 4.79 25.51 -14.20
CA GLN A 399 5.24 25.93 -15.53
C GLN A 399 5.30 24.65 -16.38
N PRO A 400 4.42 24.47 -17.38
CA PRO A 400 4.61 23.40 -18.34
C PRO A 400 6.01 23.57 -18.92
N ALA A 401 6.78 22.48 -18.99
CA ALA A 401 8.08 22.49 -19.64
C ALA A 401 7.87 23.13 -21.02
N ALA A 402 8.58 24.24 -21.28
CA ALA A 402 8.56 24.91 -22.57
C ALA A 402 8.79 23.80 -23.61
N SER A 403 7.80 23.57 -24.47
CA SER A 403 7.95 22.69 -25.62
C SER A 403 9.18 23.18 -26.36
N ALA A 404 10.25 22.40 -26.29
CA ALA A 404 11.41 22.65 -27.15
C ALA A 404 10.89 22.61 -28.58
N ALA A 405 10.77 23.80 -29.15
CA ALA A 405 10.44 24.03 -30.53
C ALA A 405 11.56 23.49 -31.45
#